data_72b23579b9364b3c8a4b9193a1cbc18c
#
_entry.id   72b23579b9364b3c8a4b9193a1cbc18c
#
_cell.length_a   1.000
_cell.length_b   1.000
_cell.length_c   1.000
_cell.angle_alpha   90.00
_cell.angle_beta   90.00
_cell.angle_gamma   90.00
#
_symmetry.space_group_name_H-M   'P 1'
#
loop_
_entity.id
_entity.type
_entity.pdbx_description
1 polymer ?
#
loop_
_entity_poly.entity_id
_entity_poly.type
_entity_poly.pdbx_seq_one_letter_code
_entity_poly.pdbx_strand_id
1 'polypeptide(L)'
;MDNYSFDYFTVQFPADHQYVAHVEINRPERLNAFIEVMWENMAQIFNKLSSDPQVRAIVLSGAGAKAFTAGLDVKAASEGLLSSDSDANTDPARKAAVFRRHISAFQDCITAVERCEKPVVVALHGFSLGLGIDLSTATDVRLCSRDTRFGVKEVDIGLAADIGTLSRLPKVVGNYGWVKEVALTAREFGAEEALRVGFVNAVYDNREATIAAAFKLASLMASKSPVAVQGTKEILNFSRDHSVQDGLRYTSVWNSAALQTQDISAALLSGLQRRTPTFEKL
;
A
#
# COMPACT_ATOMS: atom_id res chain seq x y z
N MET A 1 -18.59 -14.10 -6.48
CA MET A 1 -18.30 -12.72 -6.05
C MET A 1 -18.66 -12.44 -4.58
N ASP A 2 -19.31 -13.36 -3.88
CA ASP A 2 -19.76 -13.17 -2.47
C ASP A 2 -18.67 -13.30 -1.41
N ASN A 3 -17.41 -13.30 -1.81
CA ASN A 3 -16.31 -13.69 -0.93
C ASN A 3 -15.46 -12.50 -0.41
N TYR A 4 -15.83 -11.22 -0.70
CA TYR A 4 -15.11 -10.00 -0.32
C TYR A 4 -16.00 -9.04 0.50
N SER A 5 -16.75 -9.55 1.47
CA SER A 5 -17.53 -8.74 2.40
C SER A 5 -16.70 -8.49 3.66
N PHE A 6 -16.31 -7.25 3.88
CA PHE A 6 -15.49 -6.82 5.02
C PHE A 6 -16.05 -5.51 5.57
N ASP A 7 -16.14 -5.40 6.89
CA ASP A 7 -16.54 -4.16 7.54
C ASP A 7 -15.54 -3.04 7.20
N TYR A 8 -16.06 -1.85 6.93
CA TYR A 8 -15.29 -0.65 6.59
C TYR A 8 -14.45 -0.70 5.32
N PHE A 9 -14.67 -1.70 4.47
CA PHE A 9 -14.06 -1.79 3.14
C PHE A 9 -15.08 -2.15 2.08
N THR A 10 -14.92 -1.56 0.91
CA THR A 10 -15.61 -1.98 -0.31
C THR A 10 -14.59 -2.59 -1.25
N VAL A 11 -14.82 -3.83 -1.68
CA VAL A 11 -13.99 -4.49 -2.69
C VAL A 11 -14.83 -4.73 -3.93
N GLN A 12 -14.43 -4.14 -5.05
CA GLN A 12 -15.15 -4.17 -6.32
C GLN A 12 -14.25 -4.66 -7.46
N PHE A 13 -14.87 -5.23 -8.48
CA PHE A 13 -14.24 -5.70 -9.72
C PHE A 13 -14.92 -4.99 -10.90
N PRO A 14 -14.50 -3.75 -11.24
CA PRO A 14 -15.16 -2.95 -12.26
C PRO A 14 -15.10 -3.64 -13.64
N ALA A 15 -16.23 -3.75 -14.32
CA ALA A 15 -16.32 -4.45 -15.61
C ALA A 15 -15.46 -3.82 -16.71
N ASP A 16 -15.27 -2.48 -16.66
CA ASP A 16 -14.47 -1.72 -17.60
C ASP A 16 -12.96 -1.86 -17.39
N HIS A 17 -12.54 -2.50 -16.28
CA HIS A 17 -11.14 -2.67 -15.87
C HIS A 17 -10.83 -4.15 -15.60
N GLN A 18 -10.76 -4.94 -16.66
CA GLN A 18 -10.55 -6.38 -16.56
C GLN A 18 -9.30 -6.70 -15.72
N TYR A 19 -9.40 -7.66 -14.80
CA TYR A 19 -8.38 -8.11 -13.86
C TYR A 19 -7.89 -7.05 -12.85
N VAL A 20 -8.62 -5.95 -12.67
CA VAL A 20 -8.32 -4.95 -11.66
C VAL A 20 -9.33 -5.07 -10.52
N ALA A 21 -8.83 -5.18 -9.29
CA ALA A 21 -9.63 -5.04 -8.08
C ALA A 21 -9.55 -3.61 -7.56
N HIS A 22 -10.65 -3.08 -7.06
CA HIS A 22 -10.71 -1.80 -6.35
C HIS A 22 -11.01 -2.08 -4.89
N VAL A 23 -10.07 -1.70 -4.02
CA VAL A 23 -10.23 -1.72 -2.57
C VAL A 23 -10.42 -0.27 -2.11
N GLU A 24 -11.55 0.02 -1.49
CA GLU A 24 -11.85 1.34 -0.98
C GLU A 24 -12.05 1.28 0.53
N ILE A 25 -11.27 2.08 1.28
CA ILE A 25 -11.45 2.28 2.73
C ILE A 25 -12.76 3.04 2.91
N ASN A 26 -13.72 2.51 3.64
CA ASN A 26 -15.09 3.02 3.68
C ASN A 26 -15.61 3.29 5.10
N ARG A 27 -15.08 4.36 5.71
CA ARG A 27 -15.53 4.94 6.98
C ARG A 27 -15.48 6.47 6.90
N PRO A 28 -16.10 7.09 5.87
CA PRO A 28 -15.92 8.51 5.56
C PRO A 28 -16.43 9.45 6.66
N GLU A 29 -17.41 9.06 7.46
CA GLU A 29 -17.94 9.81 8.61
C GLU A 29 -16.91 10.01 9.73
N ARG A 30 -15.84 9.22 9.73
CA ARG A 30 -14.67 9.32 10.62
C ARG A 30 -13.37 9.62 9.84
N LEU A 31 -13.47 10.26 8.67
CA LEU A 31 -12.33 10.57 7.81
C LEU A 31 -11.48 9.33 7.50
N ASN A 32 -12.10 8.17 7.39
CA ASN A 32 -11.45 6.88 7.18
C ASN A 32 -10.38 6.55 8.25
N ALA A 33 -10.52 7.07 9.48
CA ALA A 33 -9.63 6.72 10.58
C ALA A 33 -9.79 5.25 10.98
N PHE A 34 -8.66 4.58 11.22
CA PHE A 34 -8.58 3.14 11.44
C PHE A 34 -8.79 2.76 12.90
N ILE A 35 -9.59 1.74 13.09
CA ILE A 35 -9.71 0.94 14.31
C ILE A 35 -9.11 -0.46 14.06
N GLU A 36 -8.89 -1.24 15.11
CA GLU A 36 -8.18 -2.53 15.05
C GLU A 36 -8.72 -3.47 13.97
N VAL A 37 -10.02 -3.70 13.91
CA VAL A 37 -10.65 -4.55 12.91
C VAL A 37 -10.38 -4.11 11.46
N MET A 38 -10.14 -2.82 11.23
CA MET A 38 -9.87 -2.33 9.86
C MET A 38 -8.49 -2.74 9.35
N TRP A 39 -7.43 -2.68 10.18
CA TRP A 39 -6.12 -3.12 9.70
C TRP A 39 -6.04 -4.65 9.59
N GLU A 40 -6.76 -5.41 10.43
CA GLU A 40 -6.91 -6.86 10.28
C GLU A 40 -7.66 -7.22 8.99
N ASN A 41 -8.80 -6.58 8.72
CA ASN A 41 -9.57 -6.77 7.50
C ASN A 41 -8.76 -6.41 6.24
N MET A 42 -8.00 -5.33 6.28
CA MET A 42 -7.12 -4.94 5.19
C MET A 42 -6.08 -6.03 4.88
N ALA A 43 -5.44 -6.59 5.91
CA ALA A 43 -4.50 -7.70 5.71
C ALA A 43 -5.17 -8.91 5.07
N GLN A 44 -6.38 -9.28 5.53
CA GLN A 44 -7.15 -10.38 4.95
C GLN A 44 -7.53 -10.11 3.49
N ILE A 45 -7.95 -8.87 3.15
CA ILE A 45 -8.28 -8.47 1.78
C ILE A 45 -7.05 -8.65 0.87
N PHE A 46 -5.90 -8.07 1.25
CA PHE A 46 -4.70 -8.13 0.41
C PHE A 46 -4.12 -9.53 0.28
N ASN A 47 -4.12 -10.34 1.36
CA ASN A 47 -3.72 -11.74 1.29
C ASN A 47 -4.62 -12.55 0.34
N LYS A 48 -5.92 -12.29 0.34
CA LYS A 48 -6.87 -12.95 -0.54
C LYS A 48 -6.71 -12.51 -1.99
N LEU A 49 -6.60 -11.20 -2.26
CA LEU A 49 -6.36 -10.66 -3.59
C LEU A 49 -5.01 -11.12 -4.16
N SER A 50 -4.01 -11.34 -3.31
CA SER A 50 -2.70 -11.84 -3.71
C SER A 50 -2.78 -13.19 -4.41
N SER A 51 -3.62 -14.09 -3.94
CA SER A 51 -3.81 -15.44 -4.51
C SER A 51 -4.98 -15.57 -5.48
N ASP A 52 -5.76 -14.50 -5.72
CA ASP A 52 -6.91 -14.56 -6.62
C ASP A 52 -6.46 -14.53 -8.10
N PRO A 53 -6.68 -15.60 -8.88
CA PRO A 53 -6.28 -15.63 -10.29
C PRO A 53 -7.11 -14.70 -11.19
N GLN A 54 -8.22 -14.15 -10.70
CA GLN A 54 -9.01 -13.15 -11.42
C GLN A 54 -8.44 -11.73 -11.26
N VAL A 55 -7.43 -11.53 -10.40
CA VAL A 55 -6.82 -10.23 -10.10
C VAL A 55 -5.38 -10.20 -10.59
N ARG A 56 -5.02 -9.11 -11.28
CA ARG A 56 -3.63 -8.85 -11.75
C ARG A 56 -3.09 -7.52 -11.30
N ALA A 57 -3.95 -6.59 -10.87
CA ALA A 57 -3.57 -5.32 -10.28
C ALA A 57 -4.66 -4.82 -9.33
N ILE A 58 -4.28 -3.97 -8.39
CA ILE A 58 -5.17 -3.45 -7.34
C ILE A 58 -5.10 -1.93 -7.33
N VAL A 59 -6.27 -1.27 -7.24
CA VAL A 59 -6.38 0.15 -6.91
C VAL A 59 -6.84 0.26 -5.47
N LEU A 60 -6.11 1.03 -4.65
CA LEU A 60 -6.48 1.36 -3.27
C LEU A 60 -6.90 2.82 -3.19
N SER A 61 -8.06 3.12 -2.59
CA SER A 61 -8.54 4.49 -2.39
C SER A 61 -9.29 4.64 -1.06
N GLY A 62 -9.73 5.86 -0.75
CA GLY A 62 -10.62 6.16 0.38
C GLY A 62 -11.98 6.65 -0.09
N ALA A 63 -13.04 6.26 0.60
CA ALA A 63 -14.38 6.74 0.38
C ALA A 63 -14.58 8.18 0.91
N GLY A 64 -15.56 8.88 0.34
CA GLY A 64 -15.85 10.27 0.69
C GLY A 64 -14.86 11.27 0.10
N ALA A 65 -15.14 12.57 0.27
CA ALA A 65 -14.38 13.62 -0.39
C ALA A 65 -13.26 14.23 0.48
N LYS A 66 -13.17 13.90 1.77
CA LYS A 66 -12.33 14.66 2.72
C LYS A 66 -10.99 14.02 3.02
N ALA A 67 -10.89 12.70 2.95
CA ALA A 67 -9.68 11.99 3.37
C ALA A 67 -9.52 10.64 2.69
N PHE A 68 -8.29 10.33 2.30
CA PHE A 68 -7.87 8.95 2.10
C PHE A 68 -7.92 8.21 3.45
N THR A 69 -7.21 8.73 4.46
CA THR A 69 -7.37 8.38 5.88
C THR A 69 -6.75 9.46 6.77
N ALA A 70 -7.40 9.75 7.88
CA ALA A 70 -6.86 10.64 8.93
C ALA A 70 -5.90 9.91 9.90
N GLY A 71 -5.59 8.63 9.64
CA GLY A 71 -4.68 7.86 10.48
C GLY A 71 -5.41 6.94 11.45
N LEU A 72 -4.83 6.75 12.63
CA LEU A 72 -5.43 5.94 13.70
C LEU A 72 -6.59 6.70 14.37
N ASP A 73 -7.68 6.00 14.71
CA ASP A 73 -8.74 6.56 15.54
C ASP A 73 -8.23 6.66 16.98
N VAL A 74 -7.75 7.87 17.34
CA VAL A 74 -7.11 8.14 18.65
C VAL A 74 -8.05 7.82 19.81
N LYS A 75 -9.36 8.05 19.65
CA LYS A 75 -10.34 7.73 20.69
C LYS A 75 -10.41 6.22 20.92
N ALA A 76 -10.54 5.44 19.85
CA ALA A 76 -10.58 3.98 19.97
C ALA A 76 -9.26 3.42 20.53
N ALA A 77 -8.11 3.99 20.12
CA ALA A 77 -6.80 3.60 20.64
C ALA A 77 -6.64 3.90 22.13
N SER A 78 -7.17 5.02 22.62
CA SER A 78 -7.10 5.38 24.06
C SER A 78 -7.98 4.49 24.95
N GLU A 79 -9.04 3.90 24.40
CA GLU A 79 -9.94 2.97 25.11
C GLU A 79 -9.42 1.51 25.04
N GLY A 80 -8.44 1.22 24.17
CA GLY A 80 -7.85 -0.10 23.93
C GLY A 80 -6.56 -0.36 24.72
N LEU A 81 -5.55 -0.92 24.05
CA LEU A 81 -4.28 -1.38 24.65
C LEU A 81 -3.49 -0.27 25.37
N LEU A 82 -3.69 0.99 24.98
CA LEU A 82 -3.06 2.16 25.60
C LEU A 82 -3.81 2.67 26.85
N SER A 83 -4.95 2.06 27.21
CA SER A 83 -5.68 2.43 28.42
C SER A 83 -4.84 2.13 29.67
N SER A 84 -4.84 3.05 30.64
CA SER A 84 -4.06 2.96 31.89
C SER A 84 -4.52 1.81 32.80
N ASP A 85 -5.68 1.21 32.53
CA ASP A 85 -6.30 0.17 33.35
C ASP A 85 -5.89 -1.27 32.98
N SER A 86 -5.09 -1.45 31.91
CA SER A 86 -4.59 -2.77 31.55
C SER A 86 -3.58 -3.26 32.61
N ASP A 87 -4.07 -4.02 33.59
CA ASP A 87 -3.32 -4.76 34.61
C ASP A 87 -2.27 -3.95 35.39
N ALA A 88 -2.74 -3.21 36.42
CA ALA A 88 -1.88 -2.53 37.37
C ALA A 88 -0.84 -3.45 38.06
N ASN A 89 -1.01 -4.78 37.98
CA ASN A 89 -0.15 -5.80 38.56
C ASN A 89 0.85 -6.46 37.59
N THR A 90 0.84 -6.11 36.31
CA THR A 90 1.77 -6.70 35.32
C THR A 90 3.09 -5.95 35.33
N ASP A 91 4.22 -6.64 35.49
CA ASP A 91 5.54 -6.02 35.49
C ASP A 91 5.89 -5.42 34.10
N PRO A 92 6.81 -4.42 34.04
CA PRO A 92 7.16 -3.71 32.81
C PRO A 92 7.64 -4.63 31.69
N ALA A 93 8.38 -5.71 31.98
CA ALA A 93 8.90 -6.61 30.96
C ALA A 93 7.77 -7.42 30.28
N ARG A 94 6.78 -7.86 31.05
CA ARG A 94 5.60 -8.55 30.50
C ARG A 94 4.72 -7.58 29.68
N LYS A 95 4.53 -6.34 30.17
CA LYS A 95 3.85 -5.28 29.39
C LYS A 95 4.57 -5.03 28.07
N ALA A 96 5.88 -4.86 28.07
CA ALA A 96 6.68 -4.67 26.86
C ALA A 96 6.53 -5.83 25.88
N ALA A 97 6.44 -7.08 26.35
CA ALA A 97 6.20 -8.23 25.51
C ALA A 97 4.82 -8.23 24.83
N VAL A 98 3.79 -7.73 25.52
CA VAL A 98 2.45 -7.53 24.95
C VAL A 98 2.47 -6.46 23.87
N PHE A 99 3.02 -5.27 24.17
CA PHE A 99 3.14 -4.18 23.19
C PHE A 99 3.93 -4.60 21.94
N ARG A 100 5.06 -5.29 22.12
CA ARG A 100 5.85 -5.77 20.98
C ARG A 100 5.03 -6.69 20.06
N ARG A 101 4.25 -7.61 20.61
CA ARG A 101 3.38 -8.50 19.80
C ARG A 101 2.29 -7.72 19.07
N HIS A 102 1.65 -6.77 19.73
CA HIS A 102 0.64 -5.91 19.13
C HIS A 102 1.20 -5.07 17.99
N ILE A 103 2.34 -4.39 18.21
CA ILE A 103 3.03 -3.62 17.18
C ILE A 103 3.41 -4.52 16.00
N SER A 104 3.98 -5.71 16.26
CA SER A 104 4.35 -6.66 15.20
C SER A 104 3.13 -7.12 14.41
N ALA A 105 2.00 -7.41 15.06
CA ALA A 105 0.76 -7.79 14.36
C ALA A 105 0.25 -6.66 13.47
N PHE A 106 0.31 -5.42 13.94
CA PHE A 106 -0.07 -4.27 13.14
C PHE A 106 0.89 -4.03 11.95
N GLN A 107 2.20 -4.13 12.20
CA GLN A 107 3.22 -4.08 11.13
C GLN A 107 2.98 -5.13 10.05
N ASP A 108 2.61 -6.36 10.44
CA ASP A 108 2.29 -7.45 9.52
C ASP A 108 1.06 -7.14 8.67
N CYS A 109 0.03 -6.51 9.25
CA CYS A 109 -1.16 -6.08 8.53
C CYS A 109 -0.84 -5.03 7.45
N ILE A 110 -0.02 -4.02 7.76
CA ILE A 110 0.43 -3.03 6.77
C ILE A 110 1.33 -3.69 5.73
N THR A 111 2.23 -4.57 6.15
CA THR A 111 3.15 -5.28 5.27
C THR A 111 2.43 -6.23 4.31
N ALA A 112 1.21 -6.68 4.61
CA ALA A 112 0.40 -7.48 3.68
C ALA A 112 0.12 -6.75 2.35
N VAL A 113 0.01 -5.41 2.36
CA VAL A 113 -0.13 -4.60 1.14
C VAL A 113 1.13 -4.69 0.28
N GLU A 114 2.31 -4.59 0.89
CA GLU A 114 3.61 -4.66 0.21
C GLU A 114 3.91 -6.08 -0.29
N ARG A 115 3.62 -7.11 0.52
CA ARG A 115 3.82 -8.53 0.19
C ARG A 115 2.81 -9.07 -0.82
N CYS A 116 1.72 -8.36 -1.08
CA CYS A 116 0.77 -8.76 -2.11
C CYS A 116 1.50 -8.94 -3.45
N GLU A 117 1.36 -10.10 -4.09
CA GLU A 117 2.03 -10.39 -5.36
C GLU A 117 1.54 -9.49 -6.50
N LYS A 118 0.32 -8.96 -6.40
CA LYS A 118 -0.27 -8.06 -7.39
C LYS A 118 0.23 -6.62 -7.17
N PRO A 119 0.54 -5.86 -8.23
CA PRO A 119 0.86 -4.44 -8.07
C PRO A 119 -0.31 -3.66 -7.51
N VAL A 120 0.00 -2.75 -6.58
CA VAL A 120 -0.95 -1.90 -5.88
C VAL A 120 -0.70 -0.43 -6.24
N VAL A 121 -1.70 0.21 -6.84
CA VAL A 121 -1.70 1.65 -7.14
C VAL A 121 -2.62 2.34 -6.14
N VAL A 122 -2.09 3.26 -5.33
CA VAL A 122 -2.91 4.04 -4.39
C VAL A 122 -3.30 5.39 -4.98
N ALA A 123 -4.58 5.73 -4.85
CA ALA A 123 -5.15 7.04 -5.18
C ALA A 123 -5.46 7.82 -3.90
N LEU A 124 -4.60 8.78 -3.59
CA LEU A 124 -4.64 9.59 -2.36
C LEU A 124 -5.41 10.89 -2.61
N HIS A 125 -6.19 11.35 -1.63
CA HIS A 125 -6.91 12.62 -1.69
C HIS A 125 -7.15 13.17 -0.29
N GLY A 126 -7.37 14.47 -0.18
CA GLY A 126 -7.68 15.12 1.08
C GLY A 126 -6.64 14.81 2.15
N PHE A 127 -7.06 14.46 3.35
CA PHE A 127 -6.12 14.09 4.42
C PHE A 127 -5.55 12.68 4.22
N SER A 128 -4.22 12.58 4.27
CA SER A 128 -3.45 11.32 4.26
C SER A 128 -2.40 11.40 5.37
N LEU A 129 -2.81 11.16 6.61
CA LEU A 129 -2.05 11.45 7.82
C LEU A 129 -1.67 10.18 8.59
N GLY A 130 -0.54 10.20 9.28
CA GLY A 130 -0.06 9.10 10.12
C GLY A 130 -0.06 7.77 9.37
N LEU A 131 -0.92 6.82 9.77
CA LEU A 131 -1.15 5.56 9.08
C LEU A 131 -1.33 5.71 7.55
N GLY A 132 -1.81 6.85 7.05
CA GLY A 132 -1.89 7.12 5.61
C GLY A 132 -0.52 7.13 4.93
N ILE A 133 0.53 7.54 5.65
CA ILE A 133 1.92 7.46 5.16
C ILE A 133 2.42 6.02 5.19
N ASP A 134 2.13 5.26 6.26
CA ASP A 134 2.50 3.84 6.35
C ASP A 134 1.90 3.04 5.21
N LEU A 135 0.60 3.19 4.97
CA LEU A 135 -0.12 2.52 3.88
C LEU A 135 0.42 2.92 2.51
N SER A 136 0.57 4.22 2.27
CA SER A 136 1.03 4.69 0.97
C SER A 136 2.46 4.26 0.65
N THR A 137 3.34 4.19 1.64
CA THR A 137 4.72 3.68 1.46
C THR A 137 4.79 2.17 1.25
N ALA A 138 3.76 1.43 1.65
CA ALA A 138 3.64 -0.01 1.41
C ALA A 138 3.07 -0.35 0.01
N THR A 139 2.57 0.64 -0.75
CA THR A 139 2.07 0.45 -2.12
C THR A 139 3.17 0.64 -3.17
N ASP A 140 2.95 0.11 -4.38
CA ASP A 140 3.93 0.18 -5.46
C ASP A 140 3.96 1.56 -6.13
N VAL A 141 2.80 2.14 -6.43
CA VAL A 141 2.67 3.46 -7.07
C VAL A 141 1.69 4.34 -6.30
N ARG A 142 2.07 5.59 -6.09
CA ARG A 142 1.31 6.62 -5.37
C ARG A 142 0.90 7.74 -6.29
N LEU A 143 -0.41 7.92 -6.45
CA LEU A 143 -1.01 9.06 -7.16
C LEU A 143 -1.80 9.89 -6.16
N CYS A 144 -1.83 11.21 -6.31
CA CYS A 144 -2.62 12.03 -5.41
C CYS A 144 -3.39 13.15 -6.15
N SER A 145 -4.43 13.65 -5.51
CA SER A 145 -5.11 14.87 -5.93
C SER A 145 -4.38 16.12 -5.41
N ARG A 146 -4.59 17.24 -6.08
CA ARG A 146 -3.95 18.52 -5.76
C ARG A 146 -4.25 19.01 -4.34
N ASP A 147 -5.42 18.67 -3.80
CA ASP A 147 -5.86 19.02 -2.45
C ASP A 147 -5.26 18.12 -1.36
N THR A 148 -4.48 17.12 -1.72
CA THR A 148 -3.96 16.16 -0.74
C THR A 148 -2.98 16.81 0.22
N ARG A 149 -3.19 16.52 1.51
CA ARG A 149 -2.37 16.96 2.63
C ARG A 149 -1.82 15.74 3.35
N PHE A 150 -0.51 15.68 3.44
CA PHE A 150 0.24 14.60 4.05
C PHE A 150 0.85 15.03 5.38
N GLY A 151 1.09 14.08 6.28
CA GLY A 151 1.82 14.34 7.51
C GLY A 151 2.15 13.07 8.28
N VAL A 152 3.39 12.99 8.77
CA VAL A 152 3.84 11.97 9.73
C VAL A 152 3.49 12.52 11.12
N LYS A 153 2.38 12.07 11.69
CA LYS A 153 1.72 12.73 12.84
C LYS A 153 2.06 12.13 14.21
N GLU A 154 2.81 11.07 14.25
CA GLU A 154 3.01 10.25 15.45
C GLU A 154 3.72 11.00 16.57
N VAL A 155 4.66 11.89 16.27
CA VAL A 155 5.34 12.70 17.30
C VAL A 155 4.42 13.73 17.97
N ASP A 156 3.33 14.17 17.29
CA ASP A 156 2.31 15.04 17.89
C ASP A 156 1.54 14.34 19.03
N ILE A 157 1.49 13.02 19.01
CA ILE A 157 0.84 12.20 20.03
C ILE A 157 1.83 11.45 20.93
N GLY A 158 3.12 11.83 20.87
CA GLY A 158 4.15 11.39 21.80
C GLY A 158 4.79 10.04 21.49
N LEU A 159 4.66 9.52 20.26
CA LEU A 159 5.31 8.26 19.87
C LEU A 159 6.12 8.41 18.57
N ALA A 160 7.10 7.56 18.37
CA ALA A 160 7.72 7.38 17.07
C ALA A 160 6.84 6.51 16.19
N ALA A 161 6.71 6.84 14.88
CA ALA A 161 5.95 6.01 13.95
C ALA A 161 6.52 4.57 13.91
N ASP A 162 5.72 3.59 14.30
CA ASP A 162 6.19 2.24 14.62
C ASP A 162 5.64 1.14 13.71
N ILE A 163 4.75 1.49 12.75
CA ILE A 163 4.10 0.49 11.89
C ILE A 163 4.61 0.48 10.44
N GLY A 164 5.63 1.29 10.10
CA GLY A 164 6.31 1.16 8.81
C GLY A 164 6.90 2.44 8.24
N THR A 165 6.35 3.62 8.52
CA THR A 165 6.78 4.90 7.94
C THR A 165 8.29 5.11 8.06
N LEU A 166 8.87 4.96 9.26
CA LEU A 166 10.30 5.24 9.48
C LEU A 166 11.24 4.24 8.78
N SER A 167 10.73 3.07 8.41
CA SER A 167 11.49 2.05 7.69
C SER A 167 11.34 2.19 6.17
N ARG A 168 10.13 2.56 5.67
CA ARG A 168 9.79 2.59 4.25
C ARG A 168 9.98 3.97 3.61
N LEU A 169 9.57 5.05 4.29
CA LEU A 169 9.66 6.40 3.71
C LEU A 169 11.07 6.78 3.25
N PRO A 170 12.17 6.46 4.00
CA PRO A 170 13.53 6.71 3.54
C PRO A 170 13.95 5.90 2.30
N LYS A 171 13.23 4.82 1.97
CA LYS A 171 13.46 4.00 0.77
C LYS A 171 12.66 4.52 -0.43
N VAL A 172 11.54 5.20 -0.17
CA VAL A 172 10.68 5.81 -1.19
C VAL A 172 11.22 7.17 -1.63
N VAL A 173 11.72 7.98 -0.68
CA VAL A 173 12.19 9.34 -0.92
C VAL A 173 13.70 9.41 -0.77
N GLY A 174 14.42 9.84 -1.81
CA GLY A 174 15.88 9.93 -1.82
C GLY A 174 16.47 11.05 -0.93
N ASN A 175 15.66 12.01 -0.46
CA ASN A 175 16.08 13.10 0.41
C ASN A 175 15.88 12.75 1.88
N TYR A 176 16.92 12.15 2.51
CA TYR A 176 16.86 11.72 3.89
C TYR A 176 16.70 12.88 4.89
N GLY A 177 17.24 14.08 4.57
CA GLY A 177 17.05 15.29 5.38
C GLY A 177 15.59 15.71 5.45
N TRP A 178 14.90 15.69 4.31
CA TRP A 178 13.46 15.96 4.23
C TRP A 178 12.65 14.92 5.02
N VAL A 179 12.99 13.63 4.91
CA VAL A 179 12.32 12.57 5.69
C VAL A 179 12.41 12.85 7.19
N LYS A 180 13.63 13.19 7.68
CA LYS A 180 13.82 13.57 9.08
C LYS A 180 13.02 14.80 9.47
N GLU A 181 13.00 15.83 8.64
CA GLU A 181 12.27 17.05 8.90
C GLU A 181 10.78 16.76 9.11
N VAL A 182 10.10 16.09 8.17
CA VAL A 182 8.66 15.83 8.29
C VAL A 182 8.33 14.85 9.42
N ALA A 183 9.19 13.87 9.69
CA ALA A 183 8.98 12.90 10.75
C ALA A 183 9.24 13.48 12.16
N LEU A 184 10.19 14.41 12.31
CA LEU A 184 10.53 15.00 13.60
C LEU A 184 9.66 16.21 13.97
N THR A 185 9.05 16.86 12.98
CA THR A 185 8.24 18.07 13.21
C THR A 185 6.74 17.84 13.09
N ALA A 186 6.31 16.67 12.57
CA ALA A 186 4.93 16.38 12.19
C ALA A 186 4.30 17.45 11.28
N ARG A 187 5.11 18.32 10.62
CA ARG A 187 4.56 19.31 9.71
C ARG A 187 3.84 18.65 8.54
N GLU A 188 2.79 19.29 8.10
CA GLU A 188 2.10 18.87 6.89
C GLU A 188 2.85 19.33 5.64
N PHE A 189 2.66 18.56 4.56
CA PHE A 189 3.14 18.91 3.23
C PHE A 189 2.06 18.59 2.18
N GLY A 190 2.06 19.35 1.09
CA GLY A 190 1.05 19.24 0.04
C GLY A 190 1.51 18.37 -1.14
N ALA A 191 0.61 18.20 -2.10
CA ALA A 191 0.80 17.38 -3.30
C ALA A 191 2.02 17.80 -4.14
N GLU A 192 2.26 19.11 -4.31
CA GLU A 192 3.40 19.60 -5.11
C GLU A 192 4.74 19.31 -4.42
N GLU A 193 4.81 19.45 -3.10
CA GLU A 193 6.00 19.07 -2.34
C GLU A 193 6.24 17.57 -2.41
N ALA A 194 5.17 16.78 -2.25
CA ALA A 194 5.22 15.31 -2.36
C ALA A 194 5.75 14.85 -3.73
N LEU A 195 5.31 15.51 -4.81
CA LEU A 195 5.82 15.24 -6.17
C LEU A 195 7.30 15.64 -6.32
N ARG A 196 7.66 16.82 -5.83
CA ARG A 196 9.05 17.33 -5.92
C ARG A 196 10.06 16.44 -5.21
N VAL A 197 9.69 15.85 -4.08
CA VAL A 197 10.59 14.95 -3.32
C VAL A 197 10.53 13.50 -3.78
N GLY A 198 9.63 13.16 -4.71
CA GLY A 198 9.45 11.80 -5.22
C GLY A 198 8.60 10.89 -4.34
N PHE A 199 7.85 11.46 -3.38
CA PHE A 199 6.93 10.67 -2.56
C PHE A 199 5.72 10.17 -3.37
N VAL A 200 5.18 11.00 -4.28
CA VAL A 200 4.14 10.60 -5.23
C VAL A 200 4.65 10.62 -6.66
N ASN A 201 4.05 9.80 -7.52
CA ASN A 201 4.43 9.65 -8.92
C ASN A 201 3.76 10.70 -9.82
N ALA A 202 2.54 11.14 -9.48
CA ALA A 202 1.80 12.17 -10.21
C ALA A 202 0.73 12.83 -9.34
N VAL A 203 0.34 14.05 -9.74
CA VAL A 203 -0.71 14.86 -9.12
C VAL A 203 -1.80 15.14 -10.14
N TYR A 204 -3.06 14.99 -9.73
CA TYR A 204 -4.25 15.23 -10.54
C TYR A 204 -5.15 16.28 -9.91
N ASP A 205 -6.08 16.83 -10.68
CA ASP A 205 -6.87 17.99 -10.22
C ASP A 205 -7.79 17.69 -9.03
N ASN A 206 -8.34 16.46 -8.96
CA ASN A 206 -9.28 16.07 -7.92
C ASN A 206 -9.23 14.56 -7.68
N ARG A 207 -10.00 14.08 -6.69
CA ARG A 207 -10.13 12.68 -6.31
C ARG A 207 -10.54 11.79 -7.50
N GLU A 208 -11.54 12.20 -8.25
CA GLU A 208 -12.11 11.43 -9.36
C GLU A 208 -11.08 11.23 -10.47
N ALA A 209 -10.36 12.29 -10.84
CA ALA A 209 -9.28 12.23 -11.82
C ALA A 209 -8.11 11.35 -11.34
N THR A 210 -7.81 11.38 -10.03
CA THR A 210 -6.76 10.54 -9.43
C THR A 210 -7.14 9.07 -9.49
N ILE A 211 -8.39 8.73 -9.14
CA ILE A 211 -8.90 7.34 -9.20
C ILE A 211 -8.94 6.85 -10.65
N ALA A 212 -9.41 7.67 -11.59
CA ALA A 212 -9.43 7.31 -13.01
C ALA A 212 -8.02 7.03 -13.55
N ALA A 213 -7.02 7.85 -13.16
CA ALA A 213 -5.63 7.64 -13.50
C ALA A 213 -5.05 6.36 -12.88
N ALA A 214 -5.42 6.05 -11.62
CA ALA A 214 -5.03 4.82 -10.95
C ALA A 214 -5.59 3.59 -11.68
N PHE A 215 -6.85 3.61 -12.08
CA PHE A 215 -7.44 2.54 -12.90
C PHE A 215 -6.75 2.38 -14.25
N LYS A 216 -6.47 3.48 -14.94
CA LYS A 216 -5.74 3.44 -16.22
C LYS A 216 -4.38 2.77 -16.06
N LEU A 217 -3.63 3.12 -15.03
CA LEU A 217 -2.33 2.55 -14.74
C LEU A 217 -2.43 1.08 -14.32
N ALA A 218 -3.35 0.74 -13.43
CA ALA A 218 -3.60 -0.64 -13.01
C ALA A 218 -4.03 -1.53 -14.17
N SER A 219 -4.89 -1.03 -15.09
CA SER A 219 -5.30 -1.76 -16.29
C SER A 219 -4.12 -1.99 -17.24
N LEU A 220 -3.20 -1.01 -17.35
CA LEU A 220 -1.98 -1.19 -18.14
C LEU A 220 -1.08 -2.28 -17.52
N MET A 221 -0.90 -2.30 -16.20
CA MET A 221 -0.18 -3.37 -15.50
C MET A 221 -0.87 -4.72 -15.69
N ALA A 222 -2.18 -4.78 -15.52
CA ALA A 222 -2.99 -6.00 -15.66
C ALA A 222 -2.97 -6.58 -17.08
N SER A 223 -2.68 -5.76 -18.10
CA SER A 223 -2.55 -6.19 -19.50
C SER A 223 -1.22 -6.90 -19.82
N LYS A 224 -0.24 -6.85 -18.91
CA LYS A 224 1.06 -7.50 -19.08
C LYS A 224 1.01 -8.95 -18.58
N SER A 225 2.05 -9.72 -18.88
CA SER A 225 2.23 -11.07 -18.35
C SER A 225 2.18 -11.03 -16.81
N PRO A 226 1.26 -11.76 -16.16
CA PRO A 226 1.18 -11.78 -14.70
C PRO A 226 2.46 -12.38 -14.09
N VAL A 227 3.06 -13.38 -14.71
CA VAL A 227 4.35 -13.97 -14.28
C VAL A 227 5.45 -12.90 -14.27
N ALA A 228 5.54 -12.10 -15.33
CA ALA A 228 6.58 -11.07 -15.43
C ALA A 228 6.34 -9.91 -14.46
N VAL A 229 5.09 -9.45 -14.30
CA VAL A 229 4.75 -8.34 -13.41
C VAL A 229 5.01 -8.70 -11.94
N GLN A 230 4.55 -9.87 -11.51
CA GLN A 230 4.75 -10.33 -10.13
C GLN A 230 6.23 -10.57 -9.84
N GLY A 231 6.96 -11.22 -10.74
CA GLY A 231 8.39 -11.41 -10.61
C GLY A 231 9.16 -10.08 -10.58
N THR A 232 8.74 -9.08 -11.36
CA THR A 232 9.36 -7.75 -11.34
C THR A 232 9.14 -7.06 -9.99
N LYS A 233 7.93 -7.11 -9.43
CA LYS A 233 7.63 -6.56 -8.10
C LYS A 233 8.46 -7.24 -7.03
N GLU A 234 8.51 -8.57 -7.01
CA GLU A 234 9.27 -9.36 -6.04
C GLU A 234 10.77 -9.00 -6.08
N ILE A 235 11.36 -8.98 -7.27
CA ILE A 235 12.78 -8.66 -7.44
C ILE A 235 13.09 -7.21 -7.01
N LEU A 236 12.21 -6.26 -7.33
CA LEU A 236 12.38 -4.86 -6.92
C LEU A 236 12.29 -4.72 -5.39
N ASN A 237 11.33 -5.38 -4.75
CA ASN A 237 11.19 -5.36 -3.29
C ASN A 237 12.39 -6.01 -2.60
N PHE A 238 12.88 -7.15 -3.08
CA PHE A 238 14.10 -7.77 -2.59
C PHE A 238 15.30 -6.84 -2.75
N SER A 239 15.51 -6.29 -3.93
CA SER A 239 16.69 -5.47 -4.26
C SER A 239 16.73 -4.14 -3.50
N ARG A 240 15.57 -3.62 -3.04
CA ARG A 240 15.50 -2.40 -2.23
C ARG A 240 16.32 -2.49 -0.95
N ASP A 241 16.39 -3.67 -0.35
CA ASP A 241 16.96 -3.89 0.98
C ASP A 241 18.28 -4.71 0.93
N HIS A 242 18.77 -5.03 -0.28
CA HIS A 242 19.94 -5.86 -0.49
C HIS A 242 20.99 -5.16 -1.39
N SER A 243 22.20 -5.70 -1.42
CA SER A 243 23.25 -5.21 -2.32
C SER A 243 22.90 -5.51 -3.79
N VAL A 244 23.48 -4.77 -4.72
CA VAL A 244 23.33 -5.04 -6.18
C VAL A 244 23.72 -6.49 -6.50
N GLN A 245 24.79 -7.00 -5.88
CA GLN A 245 25.24 -8.38 -6.10
C GLN A 245 24.20 -9.41 -5.66
N ASP A 246 23.58 -9.21 -4.49
CA ASP A 246 22.53 -10.09 -3.99
C ASP A 246 21.27 -10.01 -4.87
N GLY A 247 20.87 -8.80 -5.27
CA GLY A 247 19.76 -8.57 -6.20
C GLY A 247 19.96 -9.28 -7.54
N LEU A 248 21.13 -9.18 -8.14
CA LEU A 248 21.46 -9.88 -9.39
C LEU A 248 21.42 -11.41 -9.24
N ARG A 249 21.96 -11.93 -8.14
CA ARG A 249 21.90 -13.35 -7.83
C ARG A 249 20.45 -13.82 -7.65
N TYR A 250 19.65 -13.08 -6.88
CA TYR A 250 18.24 -13.41 -6.68
C TYR A 250 17.46 -13.39 -7.99
N THR A 251 17.66 -12.37 -8.82
CA THR A 251 17.07 -12.26 -10.17
C THR A 251 17.40 -13.47 -11.02
N SER A 252 18.66 -13.93 -11.01
CA SER A 252 19.09 -15.10 -11.76
C SER A 252 18.36 -16.37 -11.33
N VAL A 253 18.22 -16.59 -10.01
CA VAL A 253 17.50 -17.74 -9.46
C VAL A 253 16.02 -17.66 -9.79
N TRP A 254 15.37 -16.50 -9.55
CA TRP A 254 13.95 -16.31 -9.83
C TRP A 254 13.61 -16.53 -11.31
N ASN A 255 14.36 -15.86 -12.18
CA ASN A 255 14.10 -15.91 -13.62
C ASN A 255 14.44 -17.25 -14.25
N SER A 256 15.30 -18.07 -13.65
CA SER A 256 15.55 -19.43 -14.15
C SER A 256 14.28 -20.29 -14.19
N ALA A 257 13.34 -20.04 -13.28
CA ALA A 257 12.00 -20.63 -13.30
C ALA A 257 11.01 -19.83 -14.16
N ALA A 258 10.96 -18.52 -13.99
CA ALA A 258 9.99 -17.64 -14.66
C ALA A 258 10.16 -17.60 -16.19
N LEU A 259 11.38 -17.78 -16.70
CA LEU A 259 11.65 -17.85 -18.15
C LEU A 259 11.05 -19.09 -18.84
N GLN A 260 10.56 -20.07 -18.09
CA GLN A 260 9.88 -21.25 -18.63
C GLN A 260 8.41 -21.02 -18.95
N THR A 261 7.87 -19.80 -18.66
CA THR A 261 6.48 -19.44 -18.96
C THR A 261 6.20 -19.39 -20.46
N GLN A 262 4.99 -19.79 -20.85
CA GLN A 262 4.48 -19.65 -22.21
C GLN A 262 4.21 -18.19 -22.59
N ASP A 263 4.13 -17.28 -21.62
CA ASP A 263 3.89 -15.86 -21.85
C ASP A 263 4.96 -15.21 -22.75
N ILE A 264 6.21 -15.69 -22.67
CA ILE A 264 7.32 -15.18 -23.51
C ILE A 264 7.04 -15.47 -24.98
N SER A 265 6.73 -16.72 -25.32
CA SER A 265 6.42 -17.12 -26.69
C SER A 265 5.16 -16.42 -27.20
N ALA A 266 4.13 -16.29 -26.36
CA ALA A 266 2.91 -15.56 -26.70
C ALA A 266 3.17 -14.08 -26.99
N ALA A 267 4.02 -13.41 -26.20
CA ALA A 267 4.41 -12.03 -26.42
C ALA A 267 5.21 -11.84 -27.71
N LEU A 268 6.21 -12.69 -27.96
CA LEU A 268 7.04 -12.63 -29.17
C LEU A 268 6.23 -12.85 -30.45
N LEU A 269 5.36 -13.89 -30.47
CA LEU A 269 4.48 -14.16 -31.61
C LEU A 269 3.49 -13.01 -31.85
N SER A 270 2.92 -12.44 -30.79
CA SER A 270 2.01 -11.30 -30.90
C SER A 270 2.72 -10.06 -31.45
N GLY A 271 3.97 -9.81 -31.04
CA GLY A 271 4.80 -8.73 -31.57
C GLY A 271 5.06 -8.88 -33.07
N LEU A 272 5.41 -10.08 -33.54
CA LEU A 272 5.60 -10.37 -34.96
C LEU A 272 4.30 -10.17 -35.77
N GLN A 273 3.15 -10.48 -35.16
CA GLN A 273 1.84 -10.33 -35.80
C GLN A 273 1.23 -8.93 -35.61
N ARG A 274 1.92 -8.00 -34.94
CA ARG A 274 1.47 -6.63 -34.63
C ARG A 274 0.11 -6.60 -33.89
N ARG A 275 -0.13 -7.57 -33.00
CA ARG A 275 -1.33 -7.65 -32.16
C ARG A 275 -0.99 -7.52 -30.67
N THR A 276 -1.95 -7.16 -29.85
CA THR A 276 -1.79 -7.17 -28.39
C THR A 276 -1.73 -8.62 -27.90
N PRO A 277 -0.72 -9.00 -27.09
CA PRO A 277 -0.67 -10.33 -26.51
C PRO A 277 -1.78 -10.52 -25.47
N THR A 278 -2.24 -11.74 -25.35
CA THR A 278 -3.10 -12.20 -24.24
C THR A 278 -2.33 -13.23 -23.43
N PHE A 279 -2.51 -13.16 -22.12
CA PHE A 279 -1.80 -14.04 -21.18
C PHE A 279 -2.79 -14.82 -20.35
N GLU A 280 -2.44 -16.04 -19.97
CA GLU A 280 -3.24 -16.87 -19.09
C GLU A 280 -3.25 -16.30 -17.66
N LYS A 281 -4.20 -16.78 -16.86
CA LYS A 281 -4.28 -16.43 -15.42
C LYS A 281 -3.17 -17.14 -14.67
N LEU A 282 -2.67 -16.48 -13.64
CA LEU A 282 -1.68 -17.04 -12.73
C LEU A 282 -2.31 -17.28 -11.37
#